data_82c80ee16020716f403b9fea9bd3d034
#
_entry.id   82c80ee16020716f403b9fea9bd3d034
#
_cell.length_a   1.000
_cell.length_b   1.000
_cell.length_c   1.000
_cell.angle_alpha   90.00
_cell.angle_beta   90.00
_cell.angle_gamma   90.00
#
_symmetry.space_group_name_H-M   'P 1'
#
loop_
_entity.id
_entity.type
_entity.pdbx_description
1 polymer ?
#
loop_
_entity_poly.entity_id
_entity_poly.type
_entity_poly.pdbx_seq_one_letter_code
_entity_poly.pdbx_strand_id
1 'polypeptide(L)'
;MLDIAFAADTGSASFETVTGRFIEELGPRLAMWVDHHDHARHPEFAGDPRFVLSTKAVSPACPEMVTPERVAAAGPVDTICCHVDFDGLCAAAKWIRGGEEPYPGADADARAIDTRMGKPSRRAAAIDRALSARPRDAGQKGIGVRYRATGGPAPRLWQP
;
A
#
# COMPACT_ATOMS: atom_id res chain seq x y z
N MET A 1 -4.24 -5.38 -4.93
CA MET A 1 -3.04 -5.56 -4.11
C MET A 1 -2.31 -4.24 -4.06
N LEU A 2 -1.92 -3.76 -2.88
CA LEU A 2 -1.26 -2.47 -2.72
C LEU A 2 -0.06 -2.63 -1.77
N ASP A 3 1.13 -2.22 -2.22
CA ASP A 3 2.35 -2.27 -1.41
C ASP A 3 2.68 -3.68 -0.88
N ILE A 4 2.52 -4.66 -1.74
CA ILE A 4 2.85 -6.06 -1.45
C ILE A 4 3.96 -6.49 -2.40
N ALA A 5 5.15 -6.70 -1.85
CA ALA A 5 6.28 -7.20 -2.59
C ALA A 5 6.02 -8.60 -3.15
N PHE A 6 6.58 -8.89 -4.32
CA PHE A 6 6.68 -10.27 -4.78
C PHE A 6 7.58 -11.07 -3.84
N ALA A 7 7.24 -12.34 -3.64
CA ALA A 7 8.05 -13.21 -2.79
C ALA A 7 9.47 -13.38 -3.33
N ALA A 8 10.44 -13.13 -2.47
CA ALA A 8 11.84 -13.43 -2.75
C ALA A 8 12.12 -14.92 -2.59
N ASP A 9 13.14 -15.40 -3.29
CA ASP A 9 13.58 -16.79 -3.18
C ASP A 9 14.31 -17.01 -1.86
N THR A 10 13.62 -17.60 -0.89
CA THR A 10 14.14 -17.86 0.45
C THR A 10 13.70 -19.25 0.93
N GLY A 11 14.63 -20.20 0.97
CA GLY A 11 14.34 -21.57 1.43
C GLY A 11 13.23 -22.24 0.62
N SER A 12 12.09 -22.52 1.24
CA SER A 12 10.92 -23.14 0.59
C SER A 12 9.97 -22.14 -0.09
N ALA A 13 10.16 -20.84 0.11
CA ALA A 13 9.36 -19.81 -0.53
C ALA A 13 10.09 -19.27 -1.76
N SER A 14 9.39 -19.19 -2.88
CA SER A 14 9.88 -18.59 -4.13
C SER A 14 8.77 -17.77 -4.77
N PHE A 15 9.13 -16.99 -5.78
CA PHE A 15 8.11 -16.33 -6.60
C PHE A 15 7.07 -17.34 -7.09
N GLU A 16 7.48 -18.48 -7.66
CA GLU A 16 6.59 -19.49 -8.24
C GLU A 16 5.66 -20.09 -7.20
N THR A 17 6.17 -20.42 -6.02
CA THR A 17 5.39 -21.12 -4.99
C THR A 17 4.45 -20.20 -4.20
N VAL A 18 4.71 -18.90 -4.17
CA VAL A 18 3.94 -17.92 -3.40
C VAL A 18 3.23 -16.93 -4.33
N THR A 19 3.97 -16.02 -4.95
CA THR A 19 3.36 -14.91 -5.72
C THR A 19 2.75 -15.39 -7.03
N GLY A 20 3.46 -16.20 -7.80
CA GLY A 20 3.00 -16.74 -9.08
C GLY A 20 1.74 -17.56 -8.90
N ARG A 21 1.77 -18.51 -7.95
CA ARG A 21 0.59 -19.31 -7.59
C ARG A 21 -0.60 -18.43 -7.14
N PHE A 22 -0.35 -17.41 -6.33
CA PHE A 22 -1.41 -16.51 -5.88
C PHE A 22 -2.02 -15.70 -7.04
N ILE A 23 -1.19 -15.23 -7.98
CA ILE A 23 -1.66 -14.55 -9.20
C ILE A 23 -2.52 -15.49 -10.04
N GLU A 24 -2.09 -16.73 -10.24
CA GLU A 24 -2.83 -17.75 -10.99
C GLU A 24 -4.17 -18.07 -10.34
N GLU A 25 -4.21 -18.27 -9.02
CA GLU A 25 -5.43 -18.57 -8.26
C GLU A 25 -6.43 -17.40 -8.28
N LEU A 26 -5.97 -16.15 -8.28
CA LEU A 26 -6.83 -14.98 -8.45
C LEU A 26 -7.33 -14.84 -9.88
N GLY A 27 -6.47 -15.08 -10.87
CA GLY A 27 -6.81 -14.98 -12.29
C GLY A 27 -7.46 -13.62 -12.62
N PRO A 28 -8.67 -13.63 -13.23
CA PRO A 28 -9.37 -12.39 -13.59
C PRO A 28 -9.94 -11.61 -12.39
N ARG A 29 -9.95 -12.18 -11.19
CA ARG A 29 -10.34 -11.47 -9.96
C ARG A 29 -9.28 -10.48 -9.46
N LEU A 30 -8.04 -10.60 -9.94
CA LEU A 30 -7.00 -9.60 -9.67
C LEU A 30 -7.29 -8.35 -10.49
N ALA A 31 -7.87 -7.34 -9.87
CA ALA A 31 -8.16 -6.07 -10.53
C ALA A 31 -6.89 -5.23 -10.77
N MET A 32 -6.03 -5.11 -9.75
CA MET A 32 -4.75 -4.39 -9.89
C MET A 32 -3.76 -4.77 -8.79
N TRP A 33 -2.48 -4.75 -9.14
CA TRP A 33 -1.34 -4.87 -8.23
C TRP A 33 -0.45 -3.63 -8.37
N VAL A 34 -0.39 -2.80 -7.34
CA VAL A 34 0.44 -1.60 -7.29
C VAL A 34 1.52 -1.82 -6.24
N ASP A 35 2.78 -1.83 -6.67
CA ASP A 35 3.90 -2.09 -5.78
C ASP A 35 5.18 -1.37 -6.23
N HIS A 36 6.01 -0.97 -5.27
CA HIS A 36 7.28 -0.27 -5.50
C HIS A 36 8.49 -1.02 -4.95
N HIS A 37 8.33 -2.23 -4.49
CA HIS A 37 9.46 -3.05 -4.06
C HIS A 37 10.22 -3.61 -5.26
N ASP A 38 11.55 -3.66 -5.16
CA ASP A 38 12.39 -4.20 -6.22
C ASP A 38 12.20 -5.72 -6.35
N HIS A 39 11.97 -6.19 -7.58
CA HIS A 39 11.94 -7.62 -7.86
C HIS A 39 12.35 -7.94 -9.30
N ALA A 40 13.17 -8.99 -9.49
CA ALA A 40 13.71 -9.37 -10.79
C ALA A 40 12.63 -9.80 -11.81
N ARG A 41 11.46 -10.24 -11.33
CA ARG A 41 10.35 -10.71 -12.18
C ARG A 41 9.41 -9.59 -12.64
N HIS A 42 9.57 -8.36 -12.20
CA HIS A 42 8.71 -7.23 -12.61
C HIS A 42 8.60 -7.08 -14.14
N PRO A 43 9.70 -7.23 -14.93
CA PRO A 43 9.62 -7.12 -16.39
C PRO A 43 8.67 -8.12 -17.04
N GLU A 44 8.43 -9.28 -16.43
CA GLU A 44 7.54 -10.31 -16.98
C GLU A 44 6.06 -9.86 -17.00
N PHE A 45 5.72 -8.88 -16.16
CA PHE A 45 4.36 -8.34 -16.03
C PHE A 45 4.16 -6.98 -16.72
N ALA A 46 5.20 -6.43 -17.36
CA ALA A 46 5.16 -5.09 -17.96
C ALA A 46 4.09 -4.94 -19.08
N GLY A 47 3.66 -6.04 -19.69
CA GLY A 47 2.61 -6.05 -20.72
C GLY A 47 1.18 -6.17 -20.19
N ASP A 48 1.00 -6.41 -18.89
CA ASP A 48 -0.33 -6.57 -18.28
C ASP A 48 -0.71 -5.29 -17.51
N PRO A 49 -1.74 -4.54 -17.95
CA PRO A 49 -2.11 -3.27 -17.34
C PRO A 49 -2.58 -3.36 -15.88
N ARG A 50 -2.86 -4.58 -15.40
CA ARG A 50 -3.19 -4.81 -14.00
C ARG A 50 -1.99 -4.65 -13.06
N PHE A 51 -0.78 -4.73 -13.60
CA PHE A 51 0.45 -4.64 -12.81
C PHE A 51 1.11 -3.28 -12.98
N VAL A 52 1.10 -2.51 -11.91
CA VAL A 52 1.77 -1.21 -11.80
C VAL A 52 2.95 -1.40 -10.86
N LEU A 53 4.03 -1.93 -11.40
CA LEU A 53 5.22 -2.30 -10.65
C LEU A 53 6.34 -1.28 -10.88
N SER A 54 6.97 -0.84 -9.82
CA SER A 54 8.06 0.13 -9.83
C SER A 54 9.18 -0.33 -8.90
N THR A 55 10.11 0.55 -8.62
CA THR A 55 11.17 0.37 -7.62
C THR A 55 11.14 1.52 -6.63
N LYS A 56 11.66 1.34 -5.43
CA LYS A 56 11.77 2.41 -4.43
C LYS A 56 12.61 3.59 -4.92
N ALA A 57 13.53 3.35 -5.85
CA ALA A 57 14.33 4.41 -6.47
C ALA A 57 13.50 5.33 -7.39
N VAL A 58 12.48 4.78 -8.05
CA VAL A 58 11.62 5.51 -9.00
C VAL A 58 10.36 6.03 -8.30
N SER A 59 9.73 5.20 -7.50
CA SER A 59 8.50 5.51 -6.75
C SER A 59 8.75 5.33 -5.25
N PRO A 60 9.22 6.36 -4.55
CA PRO A 60 9.66 6.25 -3.16
C PRO A 60 8.57 5.85 -2.16
N ALA A 61 7.29 6.02 -2.52
CA ALA A 61 6.16 5.59 -1.69
C ALA A 61 5.03 5.03 -2.57
N CYS A 62 4.43 3.91 -2.16
CA CYS A 62 3.38 3.25 -2.92
C CYS A 62 2.13 4.12 -3.15
N PRO A 63 1.62 4.93 -2.20
CA PRO A 63 0.45 5.79 -2.44
C PRO A 63 0.66 6.81 -3.56
N GLU A 64 1.89 7.22 -3.88
CA GLU A 64 2.17 8.08 -5.03
C GLU A 64 1.80 7.43 -6.37
N MET A 65 1.78 6.10 -6.41
CA MET A 65 1.42 5.30 -7.57
C MET A 65 -0.10 5.07 -7.67
N VAL A 66 -0.87 5.32 -6.62
CA VAL A 66 -2.33 5.19 -6.60
C VAL A 66 -2.95 6.50 -7.09
N THR A 67 -3.31 6.55 -8.39
CA THR A 67 -3.90 7.74 -9.01
C THR A 67 -5.38 7.52 -9.35
N PRO A 68 -6.18 8.61 -9.54
CA PRO A 68 -7.57 8.49 -9.95
C PRO A 68 -7.75 7.67 -11.24
N GLU A 69 -6.86 7.84 -12.21
CA GLU A 69 -6.92 7.13 -13.49
C GLU A 69 -6.72 5.62 -13.29
N ARG A 70 -5.78 5.22 -12.42
CA ARG A 70 -5.52 3.80 -12.13
C ARG A 70 -6.67 3.16 -11.36
N VAL A 71 -7.22 3.87 -10.37
CA VAL A 71 -8.40 3.38 -9.63
C VAL A 71 -9.59 3.22 -10.56
N ALA A 72 -9.82 4.20 -11.45
CA ALA A 72 -10.89 4.12 -12.45
C ALA A 72 -10.67 2.97 -13.44
N ALA A 73 -9.44 2.75 -13.90
CA ALA A 73 -9.11 1.66 -14.82
C ALA A 73 -9.30 0.26 -14.21
N ALA A 74 -9.03 0.11 -12.91
CA ALA A 74 -9.26 -1.14 -12.20
C ALA A 74 -10.75 -1.47 -12.02
N GLY A 75 -11.60 -0.45 -12.02
CA GLY A 75 -13.03 -0.60 -11.74
C GLY A 75 -13.35 -0.93 -10.26
N PRO A 76 -14.59 -1.33 -9.97
CA PRO A 76 -15.02 -1.67 -8.62
C PRO A 76 -14.27 -2.90 -8.07
N VAL A 77 -13.86 -2.84 -6.82
CA VAL A 77 -13.22 -3.95 -6.11
C VAL A 77 -13.91 -4.21 -4.78
N ASP A 78 -14.06 -5.49 -4.41
CA ASP A 78 -14.66 -5.91 -3.15
C ASP A 78 -13.64 -5.97 -2.00
N THR A 79 -12.37 -6.16 -2.34
CA THR A 79 -11.33 -6.45 -1.37
C THR A 79 -10.04 -5.70 -1.73
N ILE A 80 -9.44 -5.07 -0.74
CA ILE A 80 -8.11 -4.47 -0.82
C ILE A 80 -7.19 -5.25 0.12
N CYS A 81 -6.13 -5.81 -0.43
CA CYS A 81 -5.03 -6.38 0.33
C CYS A 81 -3.84 -5.43 0.27
N CYS A 82 -3.34 -5.00 1.41
CA CYS A 82 -2.21 -4.08 1.48
C CYS A 82 -1.24 -4.45 2.59
N HIS A 83 -0.02 -3.95 2.48
CA HIS A 83 0.94 -4.00 3.57
C HIS A 83 0.40 -3.21 4.78
N VAL A 84 0.77 -3.64 5.98
CA VAL A 84 0.17 -3.13 7.22
C VAL A 84 1.02 -2.09 7.94
N ASP A 85 1.85 -1.36 7.20
CA ASP A 85 2.59 -0.20 7.67
C ASP A 85 1.93 1.12 7.25
N PHE A 86 2.64 2.24 7.41
CA PHE A 86 2.09 3.55 7.07
C PHE A 86 1.84 3.68 5.56
N ASP A 87 2.76 3.18 4.75
CA ASP A 87 2.75 3.30 3.31
C ASP A 87 1.58 2.52 2.69
N GLY A 88 1.52 1.21 2.96
CA GLY A 88 0.45 0.34 2.47
C GLY A 88 -0.94 0.77 2.93
N LEU A 89 -1.08 1.19 4.20
CA LEU A 89 -2.37 1.69 4.70
C LEU A 89 -2.74 3.06 4.12
N CYS A 90 -1.76 3.91 3.76
CA CYS A 90 -2.00 5.16 3.06
C CYS A 90 -2.46 4.89 1.61
N ALA A 91 -1.81 3.95 0.92
CA ALA A 91 -2.21 3.49 -0.41
C ALA A 91 -3.65 2.95 -0.42
N ALA A 92 -4.01 2.11 0.58
CA ALA A 92 -5.37 1.59 0.72
C ALA A 92 -6.41 2.71 0.97
N ALA A 93 -6.10 3.66 1.85
CA ALA A 93 -6.98 4.79 2.10
C ALA A 93 -7.18 5.67 0.86
N LYS A 94 -6.12 5.90 0.09
CA LYS A 94 -6.15 6.64 -1.17
C LYS A 94 -6.97 5.90 -2.23
N TRP A 95 -6.84 4.57 -2.33
CA TRP A 95 -7.66 3.75 -3.22
C TRP A 95 -9.16 3.87 -2.92
N ILE A 96 -9.54 3.77 -1.64
CA ILE A 96 -10.95 3.91 -1.19
C ILE A 96 -11.52 5.29 -1.56
N ARG A 97 -10.67 6.32 -1.64
CA ARG A 97 -11.03 7.69 -2.02
C ARG A 97 -10.93 7.95 -3.53
N GLY A 98 -10.86 6.90 -4.33
CA GLY A 98 -10.80 7.05 -5.79
C GLY A 98 -9.47 7.62 -6.31
N GLY A 99 -8.38 7.46 -5.58
CA GLY A 99 -7.05 7.97 -5.94
C GLY A 99 -6.71 9.35 -5.34
N GLU A 100 -7.63 9.94 -4.55
CA GLU A 100 -7.41 11.22 -3.89
C GLU A 100 -6.68 11.05 -2.55
N GLU A 101 -5.74 11.92 -2.25
CA GLU A 101 -5.03 11.91 -0.96
C GLU A 101 -6.00 11.88 0.23
N PRO A 102 -5.78 11.04 1.24
CA PRO A 102 -6.64 11.00 2.43
C PRO A 102 -6.59 12.30 3.25
N TYR A 103 -5.54 13.07 3.12
CA TYR A 103 -5.39 14.45 3.59
C TYR A 103 -4.26 15.12 2.79
N PRO A 104 -4.25 16.47 2.67
CA PRO A 104 -3.21 17.18 1.93
C PRO A 104 -1.80 16.85 2.45
N GLY A 105 -0.92 16.37 1.56
CA GLY A 105 0.46 15.99 1.87
C GLY A 105 0.62 14.55 2.38
N ALA A 106 -0.40 13.70 2.27
CA ALA A 106 -0.31 12.30 2.71
C ALA A 106 0.75 11.50 1.93
N ASP A 107 0.90 11.74 0.64
CA ASP A 107 1.92 11.10 -0.19
C ASP A 107 3.33 11.52 0.26
N ALA A 108 3.54 12.80 0.56
CA ALA A 108 4.80 13.31 1.09
C ALA A 108 5.14 12.73 2.47
N ASP A 109 4.14 12.57 3.34
CA ASP A 109 4.29 11.92 4.63
C ASP A 109 4.67 10.43 4.48
N ALA A 110 4.02 9.71 3.56
CA ALA A 110 4.33 8.31 3.26
C ALA A 110 5.77 8.17 2.76
N ARG A 111 6.17 9.03 1.81
CA ARG A 111 7.54 9.08 1.32
C ARG A 111 8.55 9.31 2.44
N ALA A 112 8.32 10.30 3.31
CA ALA A 112 9.23 10.62 4.40
C ALA A 112 9.37 9.47 5.41
N ILE A 113 8.29 8.74 5.65
CA ILE A 113 8.28 7.59 6.57
C ILE A 113 8.95 6.38 5.93
N ASP A 114 8.60 5.99 4.72
CA ASP A 114 9.14 4.79 4.08
C ASP A 114 10.64 4.93 3.76
N THR A 115 11.04 6.06 3.17
CA THR A 115 12.44 6.31 2.81
C THR A 115 13.33 6.69 3.99
N ARG A 116 12.74 7.07 5.14
CA ARG A 116 13.45 7.69 6.27
C ARG A 116 14.15 9.00 5.89
N MET A 117 13.73 9.64 4.80
CA MET A 117 14.27 10.89 4.30
C MET A 117 13.24 12.01 4.42
N GLY A 118 13.64 13.12 5.01
CA GLY A 118 12.73 14.24 5.27
C GLY A 118 12.05 14.15 6.64
N LYS A 119 11.02 14.98 6.82
CA LYS A 119 10.30 15.08 8.10
C LYS A 119 8.80 14.90 7.85
N PRO A 120 8.20 13.80 8.30
CA PRO A 120 6.76 13.62 8.21
C PRO A 120 6.03 14.62 9.11
N SER A 121 4.75 14.87 8.82
CA SER A 121 3.89 15.65 9.68
C SER A 121 3.78 15.01 11.08
N ARG A 122 3.42 15.82 12.09
CA ARG A 122 3.20 15.31 13.46
C ARG A 122 2.14 14.20 13.49
N ARG A 123 1.09 14.33 12.67
CA ARG A 123 0.02 13.33 12.53
C ARG A 123 0.59 12.03 12.00
N ALA A 124 1.29 12.07 10.87
CA ALA A 124 1.87 10.89 10.24
C ALA A 124 2.85 10.16 11.16
N ALA A 125 3.75 10.91 11.79
CA ALA A 125 4.70 10.35 12.75
C ALA A 125 4.01 9.70 13.97
N ALA A 126 2.89 10.24 14.44
CA ALA A 126 2.12 9.62 15.53
C ALA A 126 1.45 8.31 15.07
N ILE A 127 0.89 8.29 13.87
CA ILE A 127 0.27 7.09 13.30
C ILE A 127 1.33 6.00 13.07
N ASP A 128 2.47 6.33 12.48
CA ASP A 128 3.56 5.38 12.22
C ASP A 128 4.07 4.75 13.52
N ARG A 129 4.29 5.54 14.57
CA ARG A 129 4.65 5.02 15.90
C ARG A 129 3.60 4.08 16.48
N ALA A 130 2.32 4.41 16.32
CA ALA A 130 1.25 3.56 16.83
C ALA A 130 1.15 2.23 16.06
N LEU A 131 1.34 2.24 14.74
CA LEU A 131 1.40 1.02 13.93
C LEU A 131 2.59 0.15 14.33
N SER A 132 3.76 0.77 14.53
CA SER A 132 4.98 0.08 14.94
C SER A 132 4.89 -0.50 16.36
N ALA A 133 4.18 0.16 17.28
CA ALA A 133 3.99 -0.32 18.64
C ALA A 133 3.09 -1.58 18.72
N ARG A 134 2.20 -1.79 17.75
CA ARG A 134 1.26 -2.92 17.71
C ARG A 134 1.18 -3.54 16.30
N PRO A 135 2.26 -4.15 15.82
CA PRO A 135 2.35 -4.61 14.43
C PRO A 135 1.36 -5.72 14.07
N ARG A 136 0.81 -6.43 15.06
CA ARG A 136 -0.16 -7.55 14.86
C ARG A 136 -1.61 -7.17 15.15
N ASP A 137 -1.91 -5.95 15.52
CA ASP A 137 -3.28 -5.51 15.85
C ASP A 137 -4.05 -5.12 14.58
N ALA A 138 -4.75 -6.09 14.00
CA ALA A 138 -5.59 -5.89 12.81
C ALA A 138 -6.74 -4.89 13.05
N GLY A 139 -7.29 -4.83 14.27
CA GLY A 139 -8.34 -3.88 14.63
C GLY A 139 -7.86 -2.44 14.56
N GLN A 140 -6.69 -2.15 15.13
CA GLN A 140 -6.07 -0.83 15.09
C GLN A 140 -5.78 -0.40 13.63
N LYS A 141 -5.28 -1.31 12.80
CA LYS A 141 -4.98 -1.04 11.39
C LYS A 141 -6.24 -0.71 10.59
N GLY A 142 -7.31 -1.46 10.77
CA GLY A 142 -8.61 -1.18 10.16
C GLY A 142 -9.20 0.18 10.58
N ILE A 143 -9.00 0.61 11.83
CA ILE A 143 -9.36 1.95 12.29
C ILE A 143 -8.50 3.01 11.58
N GLY A 144 -7.20 2.77 11.43
CA GLY A 144 -6.28 3.67 10.75
C GLY A 144 -6.65 3.92 9.28
N VAL A 145 -7.04 2.88 8.55
CA VAL A 145 -7.52 2.99 7.16
C VAL A 145 -8.80 3.82 7.10
N ARG A 146 -9.81 3.49 7.92
CA ARG A 146 -11.06 4.25 7.96
C ARG A 146 -10.85 5.73 8.30
N TYR A 147 -10.03 6.02 9.31
CA TYR A 147 -9.71 7.40 9.69
C TYR A 147 -9.09 8.19 8.53
N ARG A 148 -8.12 7.61 7.83
CA ARG A 148 -7.50 8.27 6.68
C ARG A 148 -8.47 8.46 5.52
N ALA A 149 -9.23 7.44 5.18
CA ALA A 149 -10.19 7.48 4.08
C ALA A 149 -11.32 8.48 4.30
N THR A 150 -11.78 8.69 5.54
CA THR A 150 -12.91 9.56 5.85
C THR A 150 -12.51 10.97 6.31
N GLY A 151 -11.24 11.19 6.64
CA GLY A 151 -10.77 12.45 7.24
C GLY A 151 -11.34 12.75 8.63
N GLY A 152 -11.92 11.74 9.27
CA GLY A 152 -12.56 11.87 10.58
C GLY A 152 -11.60 12.23 11.71
N PRO A 153 -12.11 12.60 12.89
CA PRO A 153 -11.28 12.86 14.06
C PRO A 153 -10.54 11.59 14.47
N ALA A 154 -9.31 11.75 14.97
CA ALA A 154 -8.51 10.61 15.42
C ALA A 154 -9.29 9.83 16.50
N PRO A 155 -9.46 8.51 16.34
CA PRO A 155 -10.03 7.69 17.39
C PRO A 155 -9.24 7.87 18.69
N ARG A 156 -9.91 7.79 19.83
CA ARG A 156 -9.25 7.95 21.16
C ARG A 156 -8.06 7.02 21.38
N LEU A 157 -7.98 5.93 20.61
CA LEU A 157 -6.86 4.98 20.61
C LEU A 157 -5.51 5.59 20.15
N TRP A 158 -5.54 6.79 19.55
CA TRP A 158 -4.37 7.51 19.04
C TRP A 158 -3.95 8.69 19.94
N GLN A 159 -4.61 8.88 21.07
CA GLN A 159 -4.19 9.87 22.06
C GLN A 159 -3.12 9.23 22.95
N PRO A 160 -1.99 9.91 23.21
CA PRO A 160 -0.93 9.43 24.09
C PRO A 160 -1.43 9.30 25.55
#